data_b8a9de91a24b4cc597aa6c1f2094526c
#
_entry.id   b8a9de91a24b4cc597aa6c1f2094526c
#
_cell.length_a   1.000
_cell.length_b   1.000
_cell.length_c   1.000
_cell.angle_alpha   90.00
_cell.angle_beta   90.00
_cell.angle_gamma   90.00
#
_symmetry.space_group_name_H-M   'P 1'
#
loop_
_entity.id
_entity.type
_entity.pdbx_description
1 polymer ?
#
loop_
_entity_poly.entity_id
_entity_poly.type
_entity_poly.pdbx_seq_one_letter_code
_entity_poly.pdbx_strand_id
1 'polypeptide(L)'
;MKLVLASHNQGKLQELAAILEPAVDGLELVSYDGPEPVEDGISYLENALIKARAAHAHTGLPAIADDSGIAVDILGGSPGIFTAIWAGGRDNVANRRLLLSQLKDIHDEHRGAAFVCTIAMVSDEGEQSFTGIWPGRIAHEERGEFGHGYDPVFIPEGFEVTAAELEPEVKNSMSHRAMALQQLIATLASSL
;
A
#
# COMPACT_ATOMS: atom_id res chain seq x y z
N MET A 1 12.95 -1.67 -20.75
CA MET A 1 12.62 -2.90 -19.98
C MET A 1 11.11 -2.92 -19.73
N LYS A 2 10.44 -4.10 -19.92
CA LYS A 2 9.01 -4.23 -19.55
C LYS A 2 8.90 -4.78 -18.14
N LEU A 3 8.00 -4.19 -17.33
CA LEU A 3 7.70 -4.58 -15.97
C LEU A 3 6.17 -4.74 -15.83
N VAL A 4 5.71 -5.89 -15.36
CA VAL A 4 4.28 -6.17 -15.21
C VAL A 4 3.80 -5.69 -13.85
N LEU A 5 2.72 -4.92 -13.79
CA LEU A 5 2.00 -4.68 -12.55
C LEU A 5 0.93 -5.77 -12.36
N ALA A 6 1.07 -6.60 -11.33
CA ALA A 6 0.13 -7.68 -10.99
C ALA A 6 -1.17 -7.12 -10.39
N SER A 7 -1.93 -6.39 -11.20
CA SER A 7 -3.19 -5.77 -10.80
C SER A 7 -4.08 -5.54 -12.02
N HIS A 8 -5.38 -5.78 -11.88
CA HIS A 8 -6.38 -5.42 -12.90
C HIS A 8 -6.89 -3.98 -12.76
N ASN A 9 -6.42 -3.25 -11.76
CA ASN A 9 -6.82 -1.85 -11.54
C ASN A 9 -6.09 -0.90 -12.50
N GLN A 10 -6.79 -0.44 -13.53
CA GLN A 10 -6.24 0.47 -14.54
C GLN A 10 -5.82 1.84 -13.96
N GLY A 11 -6.54 2.35 -12.95
CA GLY A 11 -6.17 3.60 -12.28
C GLY A 11 -4.84 3.47 -11.56
N LYS A 12 -4.61 2.33 -10.88
CA LYS A 12 -3.35 2.02 -10.22
C LYS A 12 -2.19 1.88 -11.22
N LEU A 13 -2.46 1.23 -12.36
CA LEU A 13 -1.46 1.13 -13.43
C LEU A 13 -1.02 2.51 -13.92
N GLN A 14 -1.98 3.40 -14.23
CA GLN A 14 -1.69 4.76 -14.68
C GLN A 14 -0.95 5.58 -13.64
N GLU A 15 -1.35 5.50 -12.37
CA GLU A 15 -0.68 6.17 -11.25
C GLU A 15 0.79 5.72 -11.14
N LEU A 16 1.03 4.41 -11.13
CA LEU A 16 2.38 3.86 -10.99
C LEU A 16 3.24 4.09 -12.23
N ALA A 17 2.68 4.00 -13.44
CA ALA A 17 3.39 4.31 -14.67
C ALA A 17 3.87 5.77 -14.69
N ALA A 18 3.01 6.71 -14.27
CA ALA A 18 3.36 8.13 -14.19
C ALA A 18 4.52 8.42 -13.21
N ILE A 19 4.76 7.54 -12.24
CA ILE A 19 5.86 7.66 -11.27
C ILE A 19 7.11 6.90 -11.74
N LEU A 20 6.95 5.67 -12.19
CA LEU A 20 8.06 4.75 -12.47
C LEU A 20 8.72 5.01 -13.82
N GLU A 21 7.96 5.25 -14.88
CA GLU A 21 8.50 5.41 -16.24
C GLU A 21 9.40 6.64 -16.40
N PRO A 22 9.07 7.81 -15.81
CA PRO A 22 9.99 8.95 -15.86
C PRO A 22 11.24 8.79 -14.97
N ALA A 23 11.15 7.93 -13.93
CA ALA A 23 12.22 7.74 -12.95
C ALA A 23 13.24 6.67 -13.36
N VAL A 24 12.88 5.76 -14.28
CA VAL A 24 13.73 4.65 -14.73
C VAL A 24 13.77 4.64 -16.25
N ASP A 25 14.92 4.96 -16.82
CA ASP A 25 15.08 5.09 -18.27
C ASP A 25 14.74 3.80 -19.01
N GLY A 26 13.93 3.91 -20.06
CA GLY A 26 13.49 2.78 -20.87
C GLY A 26 12.58 1.76 -20.17
N LEU A 27 12.01 2.10 -18.99
CA LEU A 27 10.97 1.30 -18.36
C LEU A 27 9.61 1.52 -19.02
N GLU A 28 8.89 0.44 -19.26
CA GLU A 28 7.48 0.40 -19.67
C GLU A 28 6.72 -0.46 -18.66
N LEU A 29 5.78 0.14 -17.91
CA LEU A 29 4.91 -0.59 -16.99
C LEU A 29 3.69 -1.12 -17.75
N VAL A 30 3.50 -2.43 -17.74
CA VAL A 30 2.42 -3.09 -18.50
C VAL A 30 1.39 -3.73 -17.57
N SER A 31 0.15 -3.82 -18.05
CA SER A 31 -0.95 -4.44 -17.30
C SER A 31 -0.81 -5.96 -17.25
N TYR A 32 -1.40 -6.52 -16.22
CA TYR A 32 -1.58 -7.96 -16.04
C TYR A 32 -2.98 -8.37 -16.51
N ASP A 33 -3.08 -9.42 -17.33
CA ASP A 33 -4.32 -9.95 -17.88
C ASP A 33 -4.62 -11.40 -17.45
N GLY A 34 -3.77 -11.96 -16.59
CA GLY A 34 -3.94 -13.32 -16.07
C GLY A 34 -4.93 -13.40 -14.90
N PRO A 35 -5.16 -14.61 -14.37
CA PRO A 35 -6.07 -14.83 -13.25
C PRO A 35 -5.54 -14.19 -11.94
N GLU A 36 -6.44 -13.62 -11.14
CA GLU A 36 -6.09 -13.15 -9.81
C GLU A 36 -5.86 -14.35 -8.87
N PRO A 37 -4.69 -14.46 -8.23
CA PRO A 37 -4.46 -15.51 -7.25
C PRO A 37 -5.22 -15.23 -5.96
N VAL A 38 -5.46 -16.30 -5.18
CA VAL A 38 -5.97 -16.16 -3.81
C VAL A 38 -4.86 -15.58 -2.93
N GLU A 39 -5.13 -14.49 -2.24
CA GLU A 39 -4.22 -13.87 -1.28
C GLU A 39 -4.44 -14.54 0.09
N ASP A 40 -3.77 -15.67 0.34
CA ASP A 40 -3.84 -16.44 1.57
C ASP A 40 -2.57 -16.35 2.43
N GLY A 41 -1.71 -15.35 2.14
CA GLY A 41 -0.51 -15.05 2.91
C GLY A 41 -0.82 -14.50 4.30
N ILE A 42 0.13 -14.66 5.22
CA ILE A 42 0.01 -14.17 6.61
C ILE A 42 0.70 -12.82 6.84
N SER A 43 1.22 -12.20 5.78
CA SER A 43 1.89 -10.90 5.82
C SER A 43 1.70 -10.13 4.53
N TYR A 44 1.94 -8.80 4.56
CA TYR A 44 1.95 -7.98 3.34
C TYR A 44 2.94 -8.51 2.30
N LEU A 45 4.12 -8.95 2.75
CA LEU A 45 5.13 -9.51 1.86
C LEU A 45 4.64 -10.77 1.16
N GLU A 46 4.06 -11.72 1.90
CA GLU A 46 3.55 -12.95 1.30
C GLU A 46 2.45 -12.68 0.29
N ASN A 47 1.48 -11.82 0.60
CA ASN A 47 0.42 -11.46 -0.33
C ASN A 47 0.96 -10.73 -1.58
N ALA A 48 1.93 -9.84 -1.43
CA ALA A 48 2.59 -9.21 -2.56
C ALA A 48 3.35 -10.22 -3.42
N LEU A 49 4.09 -11.15 -2.80
CA LEU A 49 4.81 -12.21 -3.51
C LEU A 49 3.86 -13.18 -4.24
N ILE A 50 2.75 -13.58 -3.64
CA ILE A 50 1.73 -14.42 -4.29
C ILE A 50 1.29 -13.77 -5.62
N LYS A 51 0.95 -12.49 -5.60
CA LYS A 51 0.54 -11.75 -6.80
C LYS A 51 1.66 -11.60 -7.83
N ALA A 52 2.85 -11.19 -7.39
CA ALA A 52 3.99 -10.98 -8.28
C ALA A 52 4.47 -12.30 -8.94
N ARG A 53 4.52 -13.40 -8.19
CA ARG A 53 4.84 -14.75 -8.71
C ARG A 53 3.83 -15.21 -9.75
N ALA A 54 2.54 -15.02 -9.50
CA ALA A 54 1.48 -15.38 -10.44
C ALA A 54 1.63 -14.60 -11.76
N ALA A 55 1.89 -13.28 -11.68
CA ALA A 55 2.07 -12.45 -12.86
C ALA A 55 3.35 -12.79 -13.62
N HIS A 56 4.47 -13.02 -12.94
CA HIS A 56 5.72 -13.46 -13.56
C HIS A 56 5.56 -14.81 -14.26
N ALA A 57 4.97 -15.80 -13.60
CA ALA A 57 4.73 -17.12 -14.17
C ALA A 57 3.81 -17.10 -15.39
N HIS A 58 2.81 -16.20 -15.41
CA HIS A 58 1.87 -16.06 -16.52
C HIS A 58 2.49 -15.35 -17.73
N THR A 59 3.29 -14.30 -17.49
CA THR A 59 3.78 -13.42 -18.57
C THR A 59 5.21 -13.73 -19.02
N GLY A 60 6.01 -14.40 -18.20
CA GLY A 60 7.45 -14.57 -18.41
C GLY A 60 8.25 -13.26 -18.28
N LEU A 61 7.64 -12.18 -17.78
CA LEU A 61 8.27 -10.89 -17.60
C LEU A 61 8.53 -10.62 -16.12
N PRO A 62 9.51 -9.76 -15.76
CA PRO A 62 9.58 -9.24 -14.41
C PRO A 62 8.25 -8.63 -13.98
N ALA A 63 7.82 -8.93 -12.77
CA ALA A 63 6.53 -8.50 -12.26
C ALA A 63 6.63 -7.89 -10.87
N ILE A 64 5.84 -6.86 -10.62
CA ILE A 64 5.67 -6.26 -9.30
C ILE A 64 4.23 -6.38 -8.83
N ALA A 65 4.08 -6.50 -7.52
CA ALA A 65 2.79 -6.38 -6.82
C ALA A 65 3.00 -5.68 -5.50
N ASP A 66 1.98 -4.99 -5.00
CA ASP A 66 1.99 -4.46 -3.65
C ASP A 66 0.86 -5.07 -2.82
N ASP A 67 1.10 -5.12 -1.52
CA ASP A 67 0.06 -5.26 -0.52
C ASP A 67 0.27 -4.19 0.56
N SER A 68 -0.84 -3.65 1.09
CA SER A 68 -0.78 -2.53 2.01
C SER A 68 -1.95 -2.52 2.98
N GLY A 69 -1.73 -1.88 4.12
CA GLY A 69 -2.77 -1.74 5.13
C GLY A 69 -2.39 -0.80 6.23
N ILE A 70 -3.31 -0.66 7.20
CA ILE A 70 -3.07 0.08 8.43
C ILE A 70 -2.84 -0.91 9.59
N ALA A 71 -1.79 -0.67 10.35
CA ALA A 71 -1.45 -1.41 11.56
C ALA A 71 -1.62 -0.49 12.77
N VAL A 72 -2.41 -0.91 13.78
CA VAL A 72 -2.67 -0.15 15.00
C VAL A 72 -2.03 -0.87 16.19
N ASP A 73 -1.16 -0.18 16.91
CA ASP A 73 -0.28 -0.78 17.91
C ASP A 73 -1.03 -1.51 19.01
N ILE A 74 -2.03 -0.87 19.62
CA ILE A 74 -2.82 -1.47 20.71
C ILE A 74 -3.67 -2.66 20.25
N LEU A 75 -3.93 -2.77 18.95
CA LEU A 75 -4.62 -3.91 18.34
C LEU A 75 -3.64 -4.99 17.84
N GLY A 76 -2.38 -4.94 18.29
CA GLY A 76 -1.35 -5.91 17.89
C GLY A 76 -1.04 -5.89 16.40
N GLY A 77 -1.15 -4.72 15.75
CA GLY A 77 -0.94 -4.55 14.31
C GLY A 77 -2.18 -4.79 13.44
N SER A 78 -3.32 -5.10 14.04
CA SER A 78 -4.59 -5.18 13.28
C SER A 78 -5.09 -3.76 12.92
N PRO A 79 -5.87 -3.60 11.85
CA PRO A 79 -6.38 -4.56 10.86
C PRO A 79 -5.32 -5.30 10.03
N GLY A 80 -4.13 -4.71 9.80
CA GLY A 80 -3.05 -5.36 9.08
C GLY A 80 -3.47 -5.78 7.66
N ILE A 81 -3.21 -7.02 7.28
CA ILE A 81 -3.60 -7.58 5.98
C ILE A 81 -5.12 -7.63 5.76
N PHE A 82 -5.91 -7.51 6.82
CA PHE A 82 -7.38 -7.49 6.74
C PHE A 82 -7.96 -6.07 6.59
N THR A 83 -7.10 -5.06 6.34
CA THR A 83 -7.47 -3.64 6.19
C THR A 83 -8.69 -3.43 5.29
N ALA A 84 -8.73 -4.08 4.13
CA ALA A 84 -9.80 -3.89 3.15
C ALA A 84 -11.15 -4.51 3.56
N ILE A 85 -11.14 -5.46 4.49
CA ILE A 85 -12.31 -6.25 4.89
C ILE A 85 -12.54 -6.29 6.41
N TRP A 86 -12.00 -5.31 7.15
CA TRP A 86 -11.98 -5.30 8.62
C TRP A 86 -13.37 -5.45 9.25
N ALA A 87 -14.40 -4.87 8.65
CA ALA A 87 -15.80 -5.01 9.07
C ALA A 87 -16.56 -6.15 8.35
N GLY A 88 -15.85 -7.10 7.76
CA GLY A 88 -16.44 -8.24 7.06
C GLY A 88 -16.74 -8.03 5.57
N GLY A 89 -16.42 -6.85 5.01
CA GLY A 89 -16.61 -6.55 3.59
C GLY A 89 -15.74 -5.40 3.12
N ARG A 90 -15.69 -5.18 1.80
CA ARG A 90 -14.92 -4.10 1.17
C ARG A 90 -15.65 -2.75 1.24
N ASP A 91 -16.11 -2.37 2.42
CA ASP A 91 -16.76 -1.09 2.72
C ASP A 91 -15.85 -0.23 3.59
N ASN A 92 -15.22 0.77 2.98
CA ASN A 92 -14.27 1.65 3.67
C ASN A 92 -14.91 2.40 4.84
N VAL A 93 -16.18 2.79 4.75
CA VAL A 93 -16.89 3.51 5.81
C VAL A 93 -17.16 2.57 6.99
N ALA A 94 -17.63 1.36 6.70
CA ALA A 94 -17.87 0.34 7.74
C ALA A 94 -16.55 -0.04 8.43
N ASN A 95 -15.47 -0.22 7.68
CA ASN A 95 -14.15 -0.56 8.20
C ASN A 95 -13.61 0.54 9.16
N ARG A 96 -13.70 1.82 8.77
CA ARG A 96 -13.29 2.95 9.63
C ARG A 96 -14.13 3.06 10.89
N ARG A 97 -15.46 2.93 10.75
CA ARG A 97 -16.38 3.01 11.90
C ARG A 97 -16.12 1.90 12.91
N LEU A 98 -15.85 0.69 12.44
CA LEU A 98 -15.48 -0.41 13.34
C LEU A 98 -14.18 -0.07 14.09
N LEU A 99 -13.13 0.39 13.38
CA LEU A 99 -11.87 0.78 14.01
C LEU A 99 -12.06 1.88 15.05
N LEU A 100 -12.79 2.95 14.72
CA LEU A 100 -13.08 4.04 15.66
C LEU A 100 -13.88 3.55 16.88
N SER A 101 -14.83 2.64 16.68
CA SER A 101 -15.61 2.02 17.75
C SER A 101 -14.74 1.21 18.72
N GLN A 102 -13.79 0.43 18.19
CA GLN A 102 -12.85 -0.35 18.98
C GLN A 102 -11.91 0.53 19.82
N LEU A 103 -11.57 1.72 19.31
CA LEU A 103 -10.66 2.66 19.95
C LEU A 103 -11.38 3.76 20.75
N LYS A 104 -12.71 3.68 20.92
CA LYS A 104 -13.52 4.75 21.49
C LYS A 104 -13.03 5.24 22.86
N ASP A 105 -12.65 4.31 23.74
CA ASP A 105 -12.22 4.60 25.11
C ASP A 105 -10.68 4.57 25.27
N ILE A 106 -9.93 4.54 24.16
CA ILE A 106 -8.48 4.49 24.16
C ILE A 106 -7.92 5.91 24.16
N HIS A 107 -7.04 6.21 25.12
CA HIS A 107 -6.35 7.50 25.24
C HIS A 107 -5.38 7.75 24.06
N ASP A 108 -5.13 9.02 23.77
CA ASP A 108 -4.30 9.46 22.62
C ASP A 108 -2.92 8.83 22.59
N GLU A 109 -2.27 8.68 23.74
CA GLU A 109 -0.94 8.08 23.88
C GLU A 109 -0.85 6.60 23.44
N HIS A 110 -2.00 5.92 23.31
CA HIS A 110 -2.10 4.51 22.92
C HIS A 110 -2.76 4.31 21.55
N ARG A 111 -2.98 5.40 20.80
CA ARG A 111 -3.61 5.34 19.47
C ARG A 111 -2.59 5.28 18.32
N GLY A 112 -1.33 4.92 18.63
CA GLY A 112 -0.26 4.76 17.65
C GLY A 112 -0.67 3.80 16.54
N ALA A 113 -0.31 4.17 15.31
CA ALA A 113 -0.60 3.38 14.11
C ALA A 113 0.41 3.70 13.01
N ALA A 114 0.47 2.84 12.01
CA ALA A 114 1.22 3.12 10.79
C ALA A 114 0.48 2.59 9.56
N PHE A 115 0.55 3.30 8.45
CA PHE A 115 0.32 2.70 7.16
C PHE A 115 1.57 1.95 6.71
N VAL A 116 1.38 0.76 6.16
CA VAL A 116 2.44 -0.10 5.64
C VAL A 116 2.14 -0.44 4.19
N CYS A 117 3.14 -0.36 3.33
CA CYS A 117 3.08 -0.87 1.95
C CYS A 117 4.32 -1.71 1.68
N THR A 118 4.13 -2.93 1.23
CA THR A 118 5.21 -3.78 0.73
C THR A 118 5.01 -4.04 -0.75
N ILE A 119 6.01 -3.70 -1.56
CA ILE A 119 6.10 -4.04 -2.97
C ILE A 119 7.02 -5.25 -3.09
N ALA A 120 6.57 -6.32 -3.73
CA ALA A 120 7.39 -7.44 -4.13
C ALA A 120 7.70 -7.34 -5.64
N MET A 121 8.94 -7.66 -6.01
CA MET A 121 9.37 -7.83 -7.40
C MET A 121 9.86 -9.26 -7.60
N VAL A 122 9.40 -9.90 -8.66
CA VAL A 122 9.77 -11.26 -9.04
C VAL A 122 10.28 -11.26 -10.48
N SER A 123 11.43 -11.87 -10.71
CA SER A 123 12.06 -12.03 -12.04
C SER A 123 12.84 -13.33 -12.09
N ASP A 124 13.43 -13.65 -13.26
CA ASP A 124 14.35 -14.79 -13.41
C ASP A 124 15.60 -14.69 -12.52
N GLU A 125 15.95 -13.48 -12.07
CA GLU A 125 17.10 -13.22 -11.19
C GLU A 125 16.78 -13.46 -9.71
N GLY A 126 15.50 -13.60 -9.36
CA GLY A 126 15.02 -13.85 -8.00
C GLY A 126 13.93 -12.90 -7.54
N GLU A 127 13.79 -12.81 -6.23
CA GLU A 127 12.73 -12.06 -5.57
C GLU A 127 13.33 -10.94 -4.70
N GLN A 128 12.71 -9.77 -4.75
CA GLN A 128 13.08 -8.61 -3.94
C GLN A 128 11.84 -7.99 -3.33
N SER A 129 12.00 -7.27 -2.24
CA SER A 129 10.89 -6.58 -1.59
C SER A 129 11.30 -5.21 -1.07
N PHE A 130 10.35 -4.28 -1.09
CA PHE A 130 10.53 -2.88 -0.71
C PHE A 130 9.38 -2.48 0.19
N THR A 131 9.68 -2.04 1.40
CA THR A 131 8.65 -1.71 2.39
C THR A 131 8.76 -0.25 2.81
N GLY A 132 7.63 0.45 2.71
CA GLY A 132 7.45 1.78 3.25
C GLY A 132 6.52 1.75 4.46
N ILE A 133 6.88 2.46 5.50
CA ILE A 133 6.11 2.59 6.74
C ILE A 133 5.90 4.07 7.01
N TRP A 134 4.64 4.49 7.08
CA TRP A 134 4.26 5.86 7.39
C TRP A 134 3.64 5.90 8.78
N PRO A 135 4.40 6.31 9.81
CA PRO A 135 3.94 6.33 11.19
C PRO A 135 2.94 7.47 11.43
N GLY A 136 2.12 7.29 12.47
CA GLY A 136 1.12 8.26 12.88
C GLY A 136 0.25 7.74 14.01
N ARG A 137 -0.98 8.24 14.09
CA ARG A 137 -1.98 7.84 15.09
C ARG A 137 -3.39 7.84 14.51
N ILE A 138 -4.31 7.16 15.20
CA ILE A 138 -5.72 7.17 14.81
C ILE A 138 -6.44 8.35 15.50
N ALA A 139 -7.13 9.17 14.71
CA ALA A 139 -7.99 10.25 15.16
C ALA A 139 -9.22 9.72 15.92
N HIS A 140 -9.88 10.59 16.69
CA HIS A 140 -11.14 10.23 17.38
C HIS A 140 -12.36 10.21 16.45
N GLU A 141 -12.28 10.91 15.33
CA GLU A 141 -13.36 11.05 14.33
C GLU A 141 -12.81 11.16 12.93
N GLU A 142 -13.65 10.93 11.94
CA GLU A 142 -13.32 11.12 10.53
C GLU A 142 -13.22 12.61 10.20
N ARG A 143 -12.14 13.02 9.49
CA ARG A 143 -11.93 14.39 9.00
C ARG A 143 -11.30 14.35 7.60
N GLY A 144 -11.60 15.39 6.80
CA GLY A 144 -11.06 15.57 5.45
C GLY A 144 -11.91 14.91 4.37
N GLU A 145 -11.63 15.30 3.13
CA GLU A 145 -12.40 14.89 1.96
C GLU A 145 -11.56 14.16 0.91
N PHE A 146 -10.23 14.20 1.05
CA PHE A 146 -9.32 13.56 0.12
C PHE A 146 -8.99 12.12 0.52
N GLY A 147 -8.38 11.40 -0.42
CA GLY A 147 -7.88 10.05 -0.18
C GLY A 147 -8.97 8.98 -0.14
N HIS A 148 -8.62 7.85 0.44
CA HIS A 148 -9.49 6.67 0.51
C HIS A 148 -9.14 5.81 1.74
N GLY A 149 -9.94 4.76 1.94
CA GLY A 149 -9.68 3.80 3.03
C GLY A 149 -9.69 4.46 4.40
N TYR A 150 -8.60 4.43 5.12
CA TYR A 150 -8.44 4.97 6.47
C TYR A 150 -7.84 6.37 6.52
N ASP A 151 -7.58 7.02 5.39
CA ASP A 151 -7.04 8.39 5.37
C ASP A 151 -7.82 9.37 6.26
N PRO A 152 -9.18 9.34 6.31
CA PRO A 152 -9.96 10.24 7.16
C PRO A 152 -9.77 10.07 8.67
N VAL A 153 -9.18 8.97 9.11
CA VAL A 153 -8.97 8.66 10.53
C VAL A 153 -7.50 8.54 10.91
N PHE A 154 -6.57 8.71 9.98
CA PHE A 154 -5.15 8.60 10.21
C PHE A 154 -4.47 9.97 10.21
N ILE A 155 -3.83 10.33 11.33
CA ILE A 155 -3.02 11.54 11.48
C ILE A 155 -1.56 11.14 11.37
N PRO A 156 -0.85 11.53 10.29
CA PRO A 156 0.57 11.21 10.14
C PRO A 156 1.43 11.84 11.24
N GLU A 157 2.56 11.21 11.54
CA GLU A 157 3.54 11.77 12.47
C GLU A 157 4.01 13.16 12.01
N GLY A 158 4.09 14.10 12.94
CA GLY A 158 4.44 15.50 12.65
C GLY A 158 3.29 16.37 12.15
N PHE A 159 2.07 15.82 12.01
CA PHE A 159 0.87 16.55 11.61
C PHE A 159 -0.20 16.55 12.69
N GLU A 160 -1.09 17.54 12.64
CA GLU A 160 -2.30 17.62 13.48
C GLU A 160 -3.59 17.39 12.66
N VAL A 161 -3.45 17.26 11.35
CA VAL A 161 -4.53 16.98 10.40
C VAL A 161 -4.47 15.54 9.93
N THR A 162 -5.60 15.00 9.48
CA THR A 162 -5.63 13.64 8.92
C THR A 162 -5.02 13.60 7.52
N ALA A 163 -4.66 12.41 7.06
CA ALA A 163 -4.17 12.21 5.70
C ALA A 163 -5.21 12.63 4.64
N ALA A 164 -6.50 12.62 4.98
CA ALA A 164 -7.57 13.09 4.10
C ALA A 164 -7.76 14.62 4.10
N GLU A 165 -7.10 15.34 4.98
CA GLU A 165 -7.03 16.81 5.00
C GLU A 165 -5.79 17.34 4.27
N LEU A 166 -4.81 16.48 3.97
CA LEU A 166 -3.62 16.86 3.21
C LEU A 166 -3.94 16.94 1.72
N GLU A 167 -3.33 17.93 1.05
CA GLU A 167 -3.34 17.98 -0.41
C GLU A 167 -2.79 16.67 -1.00
N PRO A 168 -3.41 16.10 -2.05
CA PRO A 168 -3.02 14.81 -2.61
C PRO A 168 -1.54 14.72 -2.99
N GLU A 169 -0.96 15.78 -3.53
CA GLU A 169 0.45 15.85 -3.92
C GLU A 169 1.38 15.74 -2.70
N VAL A 170 1.03 16.43 -1.60
CA VAL A 170 1.79 16.37 -0.34
C VAL A 170 1.74 14.96 0.23
N LYS A 171 0.54 14.40 0.35
CA LYS A 171 0.35 13.02 0.84
C LYS A 171 1.11 12.01 -0.02
N ASN A 172 1.00 12.10 -1.35
CA ASN A 172 1.63 11.15 -2.27
C ASN A 172 3.16 11.21 -2.25
N SER A 173 3.76 12.35 -1.85
CA SER A 173 5.22 12.48 -1.73
C SER A 173 5.81 11.80 -0.49
N MET A 174 5.02 11.57 0.56
CA MET A 174 5.49 11.07 1.86
C MET A 174 4.82 9.78 2.33
N SER A 175 3.87 9.25 1.59
CA SER A 175 3.10 8.08 1.99
C SER A 175 3.94 6.79 2.04
N HIS A 176 3.43 5.78 2.75
CA HIS A 176 4.00 4.43 2.78
C HIS A 176 4.29 3.87 1.38
N ARG A 177 3.37 4.10 0.42
CA ARG A 177 3.56 3.66 -0.98
C ARG A 177 4.69 4.44 -1.65
N ALA A 178 4.79 5.76 -1.44
CA ALA A 178 5.88 6.56 -1.97
C ALA A 178 7.25 6.08 -1.47
N MET A 179 7.35 5.77 -0.17
CA MET A 179 8.59 5.25 0.42
C MET A 179 9.00 3.89 -0.17
N ALA A 180 8.03 2.98 -0.38
CA ALA A 180 8.30 1.69 -1.03
C ALA A 180 8.71 1.85 -2.49
N LEU A 181 8.04 2.73 -3.24
CA LEU A 181 8.36 3.03 -4.64
C LEU A 181 9.74 3.66 -4.80
N GLN A 182 10.16 4.55 -3.91
CA GLN A 182 11.51 5.14 -3.95
C GLN A 182 12.60 4.08 -3.84
N GLN A 183 12.42 3.06 -3.00
CA GLN A 183 13.37 1.94 -2.86
C GLN A 183 13.39 1.08 -4.14
N LEU A 184 12.23 0.79 -4.72
CA LEU A 184 12.12 0.07 -6.00
C LEU A 184 12.83 0.84 -7.12
N ILE A 185 12.58 2.14 -7.26
CA ILE A 185 13.21 3.01 -8.27
C ILE A 185 14.73 2.98 -8.14
N ALA A 186 15.26 3.14 -6.92
CA ALA A 186 16.70 3.11 -6.67
C ALA A 186 17.34 1.78 -7.10
N THR A 187 16.64 0.68 -6.88
CA THR A 187 17.08 -0.66 -7.30
C THR A 187 17.05 -0.82 -8.81
N LEU A 188 15.95 -0.45 -9.47
CA LEU A 188 15.83 -0.56 -10.93
C LEU A 188 16.84 0.32 -11.65
N ALA A 189 17.08 1.54 -11.18
CA ALA A 189 18.07 2.46 -11.76
C ALA A 189 19.53 1.98 -11.59
N SER A 190 19.80 1.16 -10.57
CA SER A 190 21.15 0.60 -10.36
C SER A 190 21.42 -0.69 -11.15
N SER A 191 20.39 -1.27 -11.76
CA SER A 191 20.46 -2.52 -12.53
C SER A 191 20.59 -2.28 -14.05
N LEU A 192 20.55 -1.01 -14.47
CA LEU A 192 20.73 -0.52 -15.85
C LEU A 192 22.14 0.03 -16.03
#